data_23532ab692e56a6540bff1242e35eeff
#
_entry.id   23532ab692e56a6540bff1242e35eeff
#
_cell.length_a   1.000
_cell.length_b   1.000
_cell.length_c   1.000
_cell.angle_alpha   90.00
_cell.angle_beta   90.00
_cell.angle_gamma   90.00
#
_symmetry.space_group_name_H-M   'P 1'
#
loop_
_entity.id
_entity.type
_entity.pdbx_description
1 polymer ?
#
loop_
_entity_poly.entity_id
_entity_poly.type
_entity_poly.pdbx_seq_one_letter_code
_entity_poly.pdbx_strand_id
1 'polypeptide(L)'
;VLGLLFGFLYLLARPLLSRGGADRRAVYAFACVMVAALAVRIVLAVNVPGYSVDINCFTAWSLRMAERGPAGFYAADYFCDYPPGYMLLLWPVGLLLSAAQGAGTSLLVVKSLPIVCDLAGAILLFAFARKRLGDAAAALVAGIYALNPAVLVNGAAWGQADSVLALLLMFTCLAAIRRNWRAAFPLFVAAALVKPQALLFAPVGGVWLLGCLLEKQEQTDRARQWKSVGLGLGLAVLVAAAIIVPFSVRQSPGWLISLYQETLSSYAYATLNTANLYYLIGANWTSLEAHVPTALP
;
A
#
# COMPACT_ATOMS: atom_id res chain seq x y z
N VAL A 1 -16.80 7.79 10.14
CA VAL A 1 -15.88 7.36 9.08
C VAL A 1 -15.88 8.35 7.93
N LEU A 2 -17.03 8.64 7.28
CA LEU A 2 -17.10 9.55 6.13
C LEU A 2 -16.54 10.95 6.44
N GLY A 3 -16.88 11.54 7.60
CA GLY A 3 -16.36 12.84 8.02
C GLY A 3 -14.83 12.84 8.18
N LEU A 4 -14.25 11.77 8.71
CA LEU A 4 -12.81 11.59 8.82
C LEU A 4 -12.15 11.47 7.44
N LEU A 5 -12.75 10.71 6.54
CA LEU A 5 -12.29 10.58 5.14
C LEU A 5 -12.29 11.92 4.42
N PHE A 6 -13.40 12.66 4.48
CA PHE A 6 -13.49 13.99 3.88
C PHE A 6 -12.50 14.98 4.52
N GLY A 7 -12.38 14.97 5.85
CA GLY A 7 -11.43 15.82 6.57
C GLY A 7 -9.98 15.53 6.17
N PHE A 8 -9.60 14.26 6.08
CA PHE A 8 -8.27 13.84 5.66
C PHE A 8 -7.98 14.24 4.20
N LEU A 9 -8.90 13.96 3.27
CA LEU A 9 -8.75 14.36 1.86
C LEU A 9 -8.68 15.86 1.68
N TYR A 10 -9.48 16.63 2.45
CA TYR A 10 -9.42 18.09 2.46
C TYR A 10 -8.06 18.60 2.93
N LEU A 11 -7.52 18.04 4.03
CA LEU A 11 -6.20 18.42 4.54
C LEU A 11 -5.09 18.13 3.52
N LEU A 12 -5.16 17.02 2.80
CA LEU A 12 -4.22 16.69 1.72
C LEU A 12 -4.36 17.62 0.51
N ALA A 13 -5.59 18.00 0.15
CA ALA A 13 -5.86 18.84 -1.00
C ALA A 13 -5.65 20.33 -0.74
N ARG A 14 -5.83 20.80 0.51
CA ARG A 14 -5.74 22.22 0.90
C ARG A 14 -4.48 22.93 0.38
N PRO A 15 -3.25 22.39 0.51
CA PRO A 15 -2.04 23.05 0.01
C PRO A 15 -2.03 23.19 -1.53
N LEU A 16 -2.80 22.36 -2.25
CA LEU A 16 -2.93 22.42 -3.69
C LEU A 16 -3.90 23.52 -4.13
N LEU A 17 -4.95 23.75 -3.35
CA LEU A 17 -5.99 24.73 -3.61
C LEU A 17 -5.52 26.16 -3.30
N SER A 18 -4.59 26.33 -2.35
CA SER A 18 -4.14 27.65 -1.87
C SER A 18 -3.01 28.28 -2.69
N ARG A 19 -2.45 27.61 -3.70
CA ARG A 19 -1.34 28.14 -4.52
C ARG A 19 -1.85 29.11 -5.57
N GLY A 20 -1.31 30.34 -5.56
CA GLY A 20 -1.54 31.33 -6.61
C GLY A 20 -1.06 30.85 -7.99
N GLY A 21 -1.78 31.23 -9.06
CA GLY A 21 -1.44 30.85 -10.44
C GLY A 21 -2.02 29.50 -10.90
N ALA A 22 -2.84 28.83 -10.09
CA ALA A 22 -3.51 27.60 -10.49
C ALA A 22 -4.65 27.89 -11.50
N ASP A 23 -4.79 27.01 -12.52
CA ASP A 23 -5.99 26.98 -13.35
C ASP A 23 -7.17 26.49 -12.49
N ARG A 24 -7.97 27.45 -12.02
CA ARG A 24 -9.12 27.18 -11.15
C ARG A 24 -10.09 26.16 -11.76
N ARG A 25 -10.30 26.19 -13.08
CA ARG A 25 -11.21 25.25 -13.76
C ARG A 25 -10.69 23.82 -13.66
N ALA A 26 -9.40 23.62 -13.92
CA ALA A 26 -8.77 22.31 -13.80
C ALA A 26 -8.77 21.78 -12.37
N VAL A 27 -8.53 22.65 -11.39
CA VAL A 27 -8.57 22.28 -9.97
C VAL A 27 -9.98 21.91 -9.51
N TYR A 28 -11.01 22.68 -9.94
CA TYR A 28 -12.41 22.32 -9.66
C TYR A 28 -12.82 21.03 -10.36
N ALA A 29 -12.44 20.83 -11.63
CA ALA A 29 -12.69 19.58 -12.33
C ALA A 29 -12.07 18.38 -11.59
N PHE A 30 -10.81 18.51 -11.15
CA PHE A 30 -10.16 17.49 -10.33
C PHE A 30 -10.91 17.23 -9.01
N ALA A 31 -11.36 18.28 -8.31
CA ALA A 31 -12.14 18.13 -7.08
C ALA A 31 -13.47 17.39 -7.34
N CYS A 32 -14.18 17.71 -8.43
CA CYS A 32 -15.39 16.99 -8.83
C CYS A 32 -15.11 15.51 -9.13
N VAL A 33 -14.01 15.21 -9.84
CA VAL A 33 -13.58 13.83 -10.11
C VAL A 33 -13.30 13.08 -8.80
N MET A 34 -12.64 13.73 -7.84
CA MET A 34 -12.33 13.11 -6.53
C MET A 34 -13.59 12.83 -5.71
N VAL A 35 -14.58 13.73 -5.75
CA VAL A 35 -15.88 13.51 -5.10
C VAL A 35 -16.63 12.34 -5.77
N ALA A 36 -16.67 12.30 -7.10
CA ALA A 36 -17.25 11.19 -7.84
C ALA A 36 -16.54 9.86 -7.56
N ALA A 37 -15.19 9.86 -7.56
CA ALA A 37 -14.38 8.69 -7.26
C ALA A 37 -14.60 8.17 -5.83
N LEU A 38 -14.78 9.06 -4.85
CA LEU A 38 -15.13 8.69 -3.49
C LEU A 38 -16.55 8.12 -3.42
N ALA A 39 -17.54 8.75 -4.08
CA ALA A 39 -18.92 8.27 -4.09
C ALA A 39 -19.02 6.86 -4.68
N VAL A 40 -18.37 6.61 -5.83
CA VAL A 40 -18.33 5.28 -6.45
C VAL A 40 -17.70 4.26 -5.50
N ARG A 41 -16.59 4.59 -4.83
CA ARG A 41 -15.93 3.69 -3.85
C ARG A 41 -16.81 3.37 -2.66
N ILE A 42 -17.55 4.33 -2.14
CA ILE A 42 -18.51 4.09 -1.04
C ILE A 42 -19.60 3.14 -1.49
N VAL A 43 -20.17 3.37 -2.66
CA VAL A 43 -21.22 2.49 -3.22
C VAL A 43 -20.67 1.07 -3.41
N LEU A 44 -19.50 0.91 -4.00
CA LEU A 44 -18.87 -0.40 -4.16
C LEU A 44 -18.56 -1.06 -2.80
N ALA A 45 -17.99 -0.32 -1.86
CA ALA A 45 -17.59 -0.87 -0.57
C ALA A 45 -18.77 -1.37 0.26
N VAL A 46 -19.92 -0.70 0.18
CA VAL A 46 -21.13 -1.07 0.95
C VAL A 46 -21.88 -2.23 0.31
N ASN A 47 -21.95 -2.26 -1.03
CA ASN A 47 -22.82 -3.20 -1.75
C ASN A 47 -22.09 -4.46 -2.27
N VAL A 48 -20.76 -4.41 -2.43
CA VAL A 48 -19.98 -5.55 -2.92
C VAL A 48 -19.30 -6.22 -1.71
N PRO A 49 -19.59 -7.48 -1.38
CA PRO A 49 -18.98 -8.18 -0.24
C PRO A 49 -17.46 -8.29 -0.35
N GLY A 50 -16.91 -8.36 -1.56
CA GLY A 50 -15.50 -8.66 -1.82
C GLY A 50 -15.22 -10.17 -1.75
N TYR A 51 -13.94 -10.54 -1.80
CA TYR A 51 -13.54 -11.94 -1.63
C TYR A 51 -13.59 -12.31 -0.15
N SER A 52 -14.46 -13.28 0.17
CA SER A 52 -14.82 -13.59 1.56
C SER A 52 -13.64 -13.95 2.46
N VAL A 53 -12.65 -14.69 1.92
CA VAL A 53 -11.46 -15.09 2.68
C VAL A 53 -10.69 -13.86 3.16
N ASP A 54 -10.38 -12.94 2.24
CA ASP A 54 -9.60 -11.73 2.55
C ASP A 54 -10.35 -10.79 3.50
N ILE A 55 -11.65 -10.55 3.22
CA ILE A 55 -12.46 -9.66 4.06
C ILE A 55 -12.60 -10.22 5.47
N ASN A 56 -12.78 -11.53 5.61
CA ASN A 56 -12.85 -12.19 6.92
C ASN A 56 -11.51 -12.10 7.67
N CYS A 57 -10.38 -12.32 6.96
CA CYS A 57 -9.05 -12.15 7.55
C CYS A 57 -8.83 -10.71 8.01
N PHE A 58 -9.07 -9.71 7.16
CA PHE A 58 -8.87 -8.30 7.53
C PHE A 58 -9.79 -7.86 8.67
N THR A 59 -11.03 -8.36 8.70
CA THR A 59 -11.97 -8.13 9.80
C THR A 59 -11.46 -8.74 11.11
N ALA A 60 -11.10 -10.02 11.09
CA ALA A 60 -10.59 -10.74 12.25
C ALA A 60 -9.29 -10.14 12.79
N TRP A 61 -8.35 -9.83 11.89
CA TRP A 61 -7.08 -9.19 12.25
C TRP A 61 -7.27 -7.78 12.83
N SER A 62 -8.19 -6.98 12.25
CA SER A 62 -8.51 -5.66 12.78
C SER A 62 -9.07 -5.73 14.20
N LEU A 63 -10.05 -6.60 14.43
CA LEU A 63 -10.67 -6.79 15.74
C LEU A 63 -9.67 -7.33 16.76
N ARG A 64 -8.83 -8.32 16.38
CA ARG A 64 -7.77 -8.84 17.25
C ARG A 64 -6.73 -7.77 17.60
N MET A 65 -6.36 -6.89 16.66
CA MET A 65 -5.50 -5.75 16.97
C MET A 65 -6.15 -4.78 17.96
N ALA A 66 -7.45 -4.51 17.82
CA ALA A 66 -8.18 -3.67 18.77
C ALA A 66 -8.27 -4.30 20.17
N GLU A 67 -8.48 -5.62 20.25
CA GLU A 67 -8.63 -6.36 21.51
C GLU A 67 -7.30 -6.61 22.22
N ARG A 68 -6.26 -7.07 21.50
CA ARG A 68 -5.01 -7.60 22.09
C ARG A 68 -3.80 -6.73 21.88
N GLY A 69 -3.90 -5.73 21.01
CA GLY A 69 -2.78 -4.88 20.61
C GLY A 69 -1.65 -5.66 19.93
N PRO A 70 -0.55 -4.97 19.58
CA PRO A 70 0.57 -5.59 18.85
C PRO A 70 1.21 -6.77 19.58
N ALA A 71 1.46 -6.65 20.88
CA ALA A 71 2.16 -7.68 21.66
C ALA A 71 1.38 -9.00 21.79
N GLY A 72 0.06 -8.98 21.62
CA GLY A 72 -0.80 -10.17 21.70
C GLY A 72 -1.36 -10.61 20.36
N PHE A 73 -0.94 -10.01 19.26
CA PHE A 73 -1.54 -10.27 17.95
C PHE A 73 -1.12 -11.62 17.37
N TYR A 74 0.18 -11.84 17.13
CA TYR A 74 0.67 -13.12 16.60
C TYR A 74 0.66 -14.18 17.68
N ALA A 75 0.12 -15.36 17.38
CA ALA A 75 0.11 -16.54 18.22
C ALA A 75 0.21 -17.78 17.34
N ALA A 76 0.76 -18.88 17.87
CA ALA A 76 1.01 -20.11 17.14
C ALA A 76 -0.28 -20.76 16.58
N ASP A 77 -1.42 -20.51 17.24
CA ASP A 77 -2.76 -21.02 16.87
C ASP A 77 -3.60 -20.03 16.06
N TYR A 78 -2.99 -18.93 15.60
CA TYR A 78 -3.71 -17.87 14.90
C TYR A 78 -3.10 -17.57 13.53
N PHE A 79 -3.90 -17.80 12.50
CA PHE A 79 -3.49 -17.56 11.11
C PHE A 79 -3.34 -16.06 10.82
N CYS A 80 -2.16 -15.69 10.37
CA CYS A 80 -1.87 -14.40 9.74
C CYS A 80 -0.61 -14.54 8.89
N ASP A 81 -0.75 -14.38 7.59
CA ASP A 81 0.33 -14.43 6.60
C ASP A 81 0.86 -13.04 6.19
N TYR A 82 0.33 -11.98 6.80
CA TYR A 82 0.78 -10.61 6.57
C TYR A 82 1.81 -10.14 7.61
N PRO A 83 2.78 -9.30 7.20
CA PRO A 83 3.76 -8.73 8.11
C PRO A 83 3.17 -7.64 9.02
N PRO A 84 3.89 -7.27 10.12
CA PRO A 84 3.37 -6.43 11.19
C PRO A 84 2.98 -5.01 10.78
N GLY A 85 3.55 -4.47 9.69
CA GLY A 85 3.24 -3.12 9.24
C GLY A 85 1.78 -2.95 8.83
N TYR A 86 1.20 -3.95 8.16
CA TYR A 86 -0.21 -3.90 7.81
C TYR A 86 -1.10 -4.01 9.06
N MET A 87 -0.71 -4.81 10.03
CA MET A 87 -1.45 -4.96 11.29
C MET A 87 -1.54 -3.65 12.07
N LEU A 88 -0.48 -2.84 12.11
CA LEU A 88 -0.54 -1.51 12.72
C LEU A 88 -1.56 -0.59 12.03
N LEU A 89 -1.69 -0.70 10.70
CA LEU A 89 -2.68 0.07 9.94
C LEU A 89 -4.11 -0.44 10.14
N LEU A 90 -4.28 -1.74 10.41
CA LEU A 90 -5.56 -2.35 10.74
C LEU A 90 -6.02 -2.04 12.18
N TRP A 91 -5.15 -1.65 13.07
CA TRP A 91 -5.50 -1.35 14.46
C TRP A 91 -6.60 -0.28 14.59
N PRO A 92 -6.45 0.95 14.02
CA PRO A 92 -7.52 1.93 14.04
C PRO A 92 -8.78 1.45 13.30
N VAL A 93 -8.65 0.63 12.26
CA VAL A 93 -9.80 0.01 11.57
C VAL A 93 -10.57 -0.87 12.53
N GLY A 94 -9.88 -1.68 13.35
CA GLY A 94 -10.51 -2.53 14.36
C GLY A 94 -11.26 -1.75 15.45
N LEU A 95 -10.67 -0.63 15.92
CA LEU A 95 -11.34 0.26 16.87
C LEU A 95 -12.63 0.89 16.29
N LEU A 96 -12.61 1.25 15.01
CA LEU A 96 -13.80 1.75 14.32
C LEU A 96 -14.82 0.64 14.06
N LEU A 97 -14.35 -0.56 13.75
CA LEU A 97 -15.19 -1.71 13.44
C LEU A 97 -15.98 -2.19 14.66
N SER A 98 -15.38 -2.17 15.86
CA SER A 98 -16.06 -2.49 17.10
C SER A 98 -17.24 -1.55 17.42
N ALA A 99 -17.21 -0.32 16.90
CA ALA A 99 -18.28 0.65 17.01
C ALA A 99 -19.26 0.64 15.82
N ALA A 100 -18.97 -0.10 14.75
CA ALA A 100 -19.78 -0.13 13.55
C ALA A 100 -21.03 -1.02 13.74
N GLN A 101 -22.19 -0.55 13.25
CA GLN A 101 -23.43 -1.30 13.24
C GLN A 101 -23.90 -1.55 11.81
N GLY A 102 -24.31 -2.79 11.52
CA GLY A 102 -24.81 -3.21 10.23
C GLY A 102 -23.70 -3.64 9.23
N ALA A 103 -24.02 -4.62 8.39
CA ALA A 103 -23.06 -5.25 7.48
C ALA A 103 -22.41 -4.28 6.48
N GLY A 104 -23.19 -3.38 5.88
CA GLY A 104 -22.65 -2.40 4.92
C GLY A 104 -21.70 -1.39 5.58
N THR A 105 -21.99 -0.97 6.82
CA THR A 105 -21.10 -0.10 7.59
C THR A 105 -19.81 -0.82 7.94
N SER A 106 -19.86 -2.08 8.33
CA SER A 106 -18.69 -2.90 8.64
C SER A 106 -17.79 -3.10 7.41
N LEU A 107 -18.38 -3.39 6.24
CA LEU A 107 -17.64 -3.49 4.98
C LEU A 107 -16.95 -2.18 4.61
N LEU A 108 -17.65 -1.05 4.75
CA LEU A 108 -17.05 0.27 4.49
C LEU A 108 -15.88 0.56 5.43
N VAL A 109 -15.99 0.18 6.72
CA VAL A 109 -14.91 0.37 7.70
C VAL A 109 -13.69 -0.46 7.32
N VAL A 110 -13.85 -1.75 7.03
CA VAL A 110 -12.75 -2.63 6.62
C VAL A 110 -12.07 -2.13 5.36
N LYS A 111 -12.84 -1.67 4.36
CA LYS A 111 -12.33 -1.17 3.08
C LYS A 111 -11.89 0.31 3.11
N SER A 112 -12.05 0.99 4.25
CA SER A 112 -11.73 2.42 4.33
C SER A 112 -10.25 2.72 4.07
N LEU A 113 -9.36 1.86 4.56
CA LEU A 113 -7.92 2.03 4.41
C LEU A 113 -7.46 2.03 2.94
N PRO A 114 -7.76 1.00 2.11
CA PRO A 114 -7.44 1.05 0.69
C PRO A 114 -8.11 2.22 -0.04
N ILE A 115 -9.37 2.56 0.28
CA ILE A 115 -10.07 3.71 -0.31
C ILE A 115 -9.32 5.01 -0.06
N VAL A 116 -8.88 5.25 1.18
CA VAL A 116 -8.08 6.43 1.53
C VAL A 116 -6.78 6.46 0.75
N CYS A 117 -6.08 5.32 0.68
CA CYS A 117 -4.79 5.23 -0.01
C CYS A 117 -4.92 5.47 -1.52
N ASP A 118 -5.96 4.95 -2.17
CA ASP A 118 -6.23 5.20 -3.59
C ASP A 118 -6.45 6.69 -3.87
N LEU A 119 -7.28 7.34 -3.07
CA LEU A 119 -7.57 8.76 -3.25
C LEU A 119 -6.36 9.63 -2.90
N ALA A 120 -5.58 9.26 -1.88
CA ALA A 120 -4.31 9.91 -1.58
C ALA A 120 -3.30 9.75 -2.73
N GLY A 121 -3.24 8.57 -3.36
CA GLY A 121 -2.46 8.31 -4.57
C GLY A 121 -2.86 9.21 -5.73
N ALA A 122 -4.15 9.38 -5.99
CA ALA A 122 -4.64 10.29 -7.02
C ALA A 122 -4.23 11.76 -6.74
N ILE A 123 -4.35 12.21 -5.48
CA ILE A 123 -3.92 13.55 -5.07
C ILE A 123 -2.40 13.72 -5.25
N LEU A 124 -1.63 12.70 -4.90
CA LEU A 124 -0.18 12.69 -5.07
C LEU A 124 0.22 12.78 -6.55
N LEU A 125 -0.45 12.02 -7.42
CA LEU A 125 -0.26 12.08 -8.87
C LEU A 125 -0.59 13.47 -9.42
N PHE A 126 -1.71 14.05 -9.02
CA PHE A 126 -2.06 15.42 -9.39
C PHE A 126 -0.98 16.41 -8.96
N ALA A 127 -0.55 16.35 -7.70
CA ALA A 127 0.45 17.25 -7.14
C ALA A 127 1.82 17.14 -7.85
N PHE A 128 2.18 15.94 -8.30
CA PHE A 128 3.42 15.69 -9.01
C PHE A 128 3.33 16.10 -10.49
N ALA A 129 2.26 15.69 -11.17
CA ALA A 129 2.07 15.91 -12.59
C ALA A 129 1.90 17.40 -12.93
N ARG A 130 1.16 18.16 -12.10
CA ARG A 130 0.89 19.58 -12.36
C ARG A 130 2.12 20.46 -12.52
N LYS A 131 3.23 20.07 -11.86
CA LYS A 131 4.49 20.81 -11.95
C LYS A 131 5.20 20.64 -13.31
N ARG A 132 4.83 19.63 -14.08
CA ARG A 132 5.49 19.25 -15.34
C ARG A 132 4.54 19.36 -16.53
N LEU A 133 3.26 19.06 -16.35
CA LEU A 133 2.27 18.94 -17.42
C LEU A 133 1.20 20.04 -17.38
N GLY A 134 1.22 20.88 -16.32
CA GLY A 134 0.13 21.86 -16.07
C GLY A 134 -1.09 21.23 -15.41
N ASP A 135 -2.02 22.08 -14.93
CA ASP A 135 -3.12 21.65 -14.07
C ASP A 135 -4.16 20.77 -14.80
N ALA A 136 -4.46 21.07 -16.07
CA ALA A 136 -5.46 20.30 -16.83
C ALA A 136 -5.00 18.86 -17.12
N ALA A 137 -3.76 18.68 -17.60
CA ALA A 137 -3.20 17.36 -17.86
C ALA A 137 -3.00 16.57 -16.55
N ALA A 138 -2.62 17.24 -15.46
CA ALA A 138 -2.52 16.62 -14.16
C ALA A 138 -3.86 16.13 -13.62
N ALA A 139 -4.94 16.93 -13.80
CA ALA A 139 -6.29 16.51 -13.44
C ALA A 139 -6.76 15.28 -14.23
N LEU A 140 -6.42 15.22 -15.53
CA LEU A 140 -6.72 14.07 -16.37
C LEU A 140 -5.98 12.81 -15.89
N VAL A 141 -4.65 12.88 -15.68
CA VAL A 141 -3.83 11.75 -15.22
C VAL A 141 -4.32 11.22 -13.87
N ALA A 142 -4.56 12.12 -12.92
CA ALA A 142 -5.07 11.74 -11.61
C ALA A 142 -6.50 11.19 -11.66
N GLY A 143 -7.33 11.73 -12.55
CA GLY A 143 -8.70 11.25 -12.81
C GLY A 143 -8.73 9.85 -13.41
N ILE A 144 -7.86 9.59 -14.40
CA ILE A 144 -7.68 8.25 -14.98
C ILE A 144 -7.29 7.24 -13.89
N TYR A 145 -6.36 7.59 -13.01
CA TYR A 145 -6.00 6.72 -11.88
C TYR A 145 -7.17 6.54 -10.91
N ALA A 146 -7.80 7.65 -10.47
CA ALA A 146 -8.87 7.61 -9.47
C ALA A 146 -10.10 6.82 -9.92
N LEU A 147 -10.41 6.82 -11.22
CA LEU A 147 -11.55 6.12 -11.83
C LEU A 147 -11.15 4.86 -12.59
N ASN A 148 -9.86 4.45 -12.50
CA ASN A 148 -9.41 3.20 -13.13
C ASN A 148 -10.20 2.01 -12.57
N PRO A 149 -10.85 1.19 -13.44
CA PRO A 149 -11.62 0.05 -12.99
C PRO A 149 -10.81 -0.94 -12.13
N ALA A 150 -9.54 -1.19 -12.46
CA ALA A 150 -8.68 -2.09 -11.69
C ALA A 150 -8.44 -1.54 -10.28
N VAL A 151 -8.19 -0.24 -10.13
CA VAL A 151 -8.01 0.43 -8.83
C VAL A 151 -9.31 0.42 -8.03
N LEU A 152 -10.45 0.71 -8.68
CA LEU A 152 -11.77 0.68 -8.04
C LEU A 152 -12.12 -0.72 -7.53
N VAL A 153 -11.91 -1.73 -8.37
CA VAL A 153 -12.22 -3.12 -8.02
C VAL A 153 -11.30 -3.61 -6.91
N ASN A 154 -9.98 -3.40 -7.03
CA ASN A 154 -9.01 -3.85 -6.03
C ASN A 154 -9.24 -3.19 -4.67
N GLY A 155 -9.31 -1.87 -4.61
CA GLY A 155 -9.39 -1.12 -3.35
C GLY A 155 -10.79 -1.09 -2.74
N ALA A 156 -11.85 -0.85 -3.55
CA ALA A 156 -13.19 -0.60 -3.01
C ALA A 156 -14.13 -1.80 -3.09
N ALA A 157 -14.11 -2.56 -4.18
CA ALA A 157 -14.95 -3.74 -4.29
C ALA A 157 -14.35 -4.93 -3.53
N TRP A 158 -13.07 -5.22 -3.74
CA TRP A 158 -12.36 -6.31 -3.06
C TRP A 158 -11.89 -5.92 -1.65
N GLY A 159 -11.28 -4.73 -1.47
CA GLY A 159 -10.75 -4.26 -0.19
C GLY A 159 -9.30 -4.67 0.08
N GLN A 160 -8.50 -4.90 -0.96
CA GLN A 160 -7.12 -5.39 -0.87
C GLN A 160 -6.13 -4.34 -0.32
N ALA A 161 -5.09 -4.84 0.35
CA ALA A 161 -3.99 -4.03 0.90
C ALA A 161 -3.09 -3.37 -0.16
N ASP A 162 -3.27 -3.73 -1.45
CA ASP A 162 -2.41 -3.28 -2.54
C ASP A 162 -2.41 -1.76 -2.73
N SER A 163 -3.53 -1.09 -2.43
CA SER A 163 -3.62 0.37 -2.47
C SER A 163 -2.67 1.04 -1.45
N VAL A 164 -2.50 0.41 -0.28
CA VAL A 164 -1.56 0.88 0.75
C VAL A 164 -0.12 0.71 0.27
N LEU A 165 0.19 -0.48 -0.26
CA LEU A 165 1.49 -0.78 -0.84
C LEU A 165 1.82 0.19 -1.98
N ALA A 166 0.89 0.38 -2.92
CA ALA A 166 1.06 1.29 -4.05
C ALA A 166 1.36 2.72 -3.60
N LEU A 167 0.62 3.24 -2.62
CA LEU A 167 0.85 4.59 -2.09
C LEU A 167 2.25 4.73 -1.46
N LEU A 168 2.68 3.76 -0.66
CA LEU A 168 4.01 3.76 -0.05
C LEU A 168 5.12 3.68 -1.11
N LEU A 169 4.95 2.85 -2.15
CA LEU A 169 5.88 2.77 -3.27
C LEU A 169 5.89 4.05 -4.10
N MET A 170 4.75 4.71 -4.32
CA MET A 170 4.71 6.02 -4.96
C MET A 170 5.52 7.07 -4.19
N PHE A 171 5.37 7.15 -2.87
CA PHE A 171 6.20 8.03 -2.04
C PHE A 171 7.68 7.65 -2.08
N THR A 172 7.99 6.35 -2.04
CA THR A 172 9.37 5.83 -2.16
C THR A 172 10.00 6.27 -3.47
N CYS A 173 9.32 6.04 -4.61
CA CYS A 173 9.78 6.45 -5.94
C CYS A 173 9.99 7.97 -6.04
N LEU A 174 9.04 8.76 -5.53
CA LEU A 174 9.17 10.22 -5.53
C LEU A 174 10.33 10.72 -4.69
N ALA A 175 10.60 10.07 -3.56
CA ALA A 175 11.77 10.37 -2.72
C ALA A 175 13.07 9.98 -3.44
N ALA A 176 13.13 8.81 -4.06
CA ALA A 176 14.28 8.32 -4.81
C ALA A 176 14.60 9.20 -6.04
N ILE A 177 13.58 9.60 -6.82
CA ILE A 177 13.75 10.52 -7.96
C ILE A 177 14.35 11.86 -7.51
N ARG A 178 13.99 12.33 -6.32
CA ARG A 178 14.54 13.55 -5.71
C ARG A 178 15.87 13.34 -4.98
N ARG A 179 16.44 12.13 -5.05
CA ARG A 179 17.66 11.72 -4.31
C ARG A 179 17.54 11.95 -2.78
N ASN A 180 16.32 11.96 -2.27
CA ASN A 180 16.05 12.06 -0.83
C ASN A 180 16.04 10.66 -0.20
N TRP A 181 17.25 10.10 -0.02
CA TRP A 181 17.41 8.75 0.53
C TRP A 181 16.97 8.64 1.97
N ARG A 182 16.97 9.76 2.73
CA ARG A 182 16.42 9.81 4.10
C ARG A 182 14.95 9.46 4.17
N ALA A 183 14.19 9.71 3.12
CA ALA A 183 12.79 9.34 3.02
C ALA A 183 12.59 8.04 2.23
N ALA A 184 13.37 7.80 1.17
CA ALA A 184 13.19 6.65 0.29
C ALA A 184 13.36 5.31 1.03
N PHE A 185 14.43 5.14 1.81
CA PHE A 185 14.69 3.88 2.51
C PHE A 185 13.65 3.55 3.60
N PRO A 186 13.30 4.47 4.54
CA PRO A 186 12.29 4.14 5.54
C PRO A 186 10.90 3.89 4.93
N LEU A 187 10.52 4.60 3.87
CA LEU A 187 9.27 4.36 3.15
C LEU A 187 9.26 2.99 2.46
N PHE A 188 10.38 2.59 1.86
CA PHE A 188 10.51 1.27 1.24
C PHE A 188 10.44 0.14 2.28
N VAL A 189 11.11 0.30 3.42
CA VAL A 189 11.04 -0.66 4.53
C VAL A 189 9.63 -0.75 5.09
N ALA A 190 8.94 0.39 5.27
CA ALA A 190 7.54 0.39 5.67
C ALA A 190 6.65 -0.35 4.64
N ALA A 191 6.87 -0.12 3.34
CA ALA A 191 6.16 -0.84 2.28
C ALA A 191 6.40 -2.36 2.34
N ALA A 192 7.66 -2.80 2.54
CA ALA A 192 8.01 -4.21 2.66
C ALA A 192 7.39 -4.87 3.91
N LEU A 193 7.27 -4.11 5.01
CA LEU A 193 6.60 -4.57 6.23
C LEU A 193 5.07 -4.47 6.18
N VAL A 194 4.50 -3.80 5.20
CA VAL A 194 3.05 -3.86 4.90
C VAL A 194 2.76 -5.06 4.00
N LYS A 195 3.57 -5.27 2.96
CA LYS A 195 3.38 -6.39 2.02
C LYS A 195 4.73 -6.78 1.39
N PRO A 196 5.14 -8.07 1.46
CA PRO A 196 6.45 -8.52 0.97
C PRO A 196 6.70 -8.25 -0.52
N GLN A 197 5.63 -8.13 -1.31
CA GLN A 197 5.71 -7.80 -2.74
C GLN A 197 6.46 -6.49 -3.03
N ALA A 198 6.60 -5.58 -2.05
CA ALA A 198 7.47 -4.41 -2.19
C ALA A 198 8.90 -4.78 -2.58
N LEU A 199 9.42 -5.94 -2.12
CA LEU A 199 10.77 -6.41 -2.40
C LEU A 199 11.03 -6.65 -3.89
N LEU A 200 9.99 -6.88 -4.69
CA LEU A 200 10.11 -6.98 -6.16
C LEU A 200 10.63 -5.70 -6.81
N PHE A 201 10.45 -4.55 -6.14
CA PHE A 201 10.95 -3.25 -6.62
C PHE A 201 12.38 -2.95 -6.14
N ALA A 202 12.94 -3.74 -5.21
CA ALA A 202 14.28 -3.52 -4.67
C ALA A 202 15.38 -3.52 -5.76
N PRO A 203 15.40 -4.43 -6.75
CA PRO A 203 16.42 -4.41 -7.81
C PRO A 203 16.40 -3.11 -8.60
N VAL A 204 15.22 -2.61 -8.98
CA VAL A 204 15.06 -1.35 -9.71
C VAL A 204 15.55 -0.16 -8.88
N GLY A 205 15.17 -0.11 -7.59
CA GLY A 205 15.64 0.90 -6.65
C GLY A 205 17.14 0.84 -6.43
N GLY A 206 17.72 -0.36 -6.37
CA GLY A 206 19.16 -0.60 -6.25
C GLY A 206 19.93 -0.09 -7.46
N VAL A 207 19.49 -0.43 -8.67
CA VAL A 207 20.11 0.07 -9.93
C VAL A 207 20.02 1.60 -10.00
N TRP A 208 18.87 2.19 -9.65
CA TRP A 208 18.72 3.65 -9.59
C TRP A 208 19.68 4.29 -8.58
N LEU A 209 19.79 3.73 -7.38
CA LEU A 209 20.74 4.20 -6.36
C LEU A 209 22.17 4.13 -6.85
N LEU A 210 22.60 3.00 -7.40
CA LEU A 210 23.94 2.81 -7.94
C LEU A 210 24.22 3.81 -9.05
N GLY A 211 23.30 4.03 -9.98
CA GLY A 211 23.42 5.05 -11.02
C GLY A 211 23.65 6.44 -10.45
N CYS A 212 22.87 6.81 -9.42
CA CYS A 212 23.04 8.09 -8.72
C CYS A 212 24.39 8.21 -8.01
N LEU A 213 24.92 7.12 -7.43
CA LEU A 213 26.20 7.13 -6.71
C LEU A 213 27.42 7.14 -7.64
N LEU A 214 27.29 6.55 -8.82
CA LEU A 214 28.36 6.47 -9.84
C LEU A 214 28.42 7.71 -10.75
N GLU A 215 27.38 8.54 -10.74
CA GLU A 215 27.34 9.77 -11.52
C GLU A 215 28.48 10.71 -11.08
N LYS A 216 29.17 11.33 -12.06
CA LYS A 216 30.22 12.32 -11.78
C LYS A 216 29.60 13.55 -11.12
N GLN A 217 29.98 13.79 -9.87
CA GLN A 217 29.50 14.92 -9.06
C GLN A 217 30.68 15.62 -8.40
N GLU A 218 30.48 16.89 -8.04
CA GLU A 218 31.44 17.60 -7.21
C GLU A 218 31.57 16.89 -5.84
N GLN A 219 32.76 16.99 -5.23
CA GLN A 219 33.10 16.28 -4.00
C GLN A 219 32.12 16.60 -2.85
N THR A 220 31.67 17.86 -2.78
CA THR A 220 30.70 18.34 -1.76
C THR A 220 29.32 17.71 -1.94
N ASP A 221 28.84 17.58 -3.15
CA ASP A 221 27.54 16.99 -3.45
C ASP A 221 27.56 15.46 -3.24
N ARG A 222 28.69 14.82 -3.57
CA ARG A 222 28.93 13.41 -3.31
C ARG A 222 28.91 13.09 -1.81
N ALA A 223 29.60 13.90 -0.98
CA ALA A 223 29.59 13.75 0.47
C ALA A 223 28.19 13.91 1.06
N ARG A 224 27.42 14.91 0.58
CA ARG A 224 26.03 15.14 0.98
C ARG A 224 25.13 13.96 0.62
N GLN A 225 25.32 13.36 -0.56
CA GLN A 225 24.56 12.20 -1.01
C GLN A 225 24.85 10.98 -0.14
N TRP A 226 26.13 10.66 0.14
CA TRP A 226 26.49 9.56 1.03
C TRP A 226 25.94 9.76 2.44
N LYS A 227 26.00 11.00 2.97
CA LYS A 227 25.36 11.33 4.24
C LYS A 227 23.84 11.09 4.22
N SER A 228 23.16 11.42 3.10
CA SER A 228 21.73 11.17 2.92
C SER A 228 21.42 9.67 2.90
N VAL A 229 22.26 8.86 2.23
CA VAL A 229 22.15 7.40 2.21
C VAL A 229 22.33 6.80 3.61
N GLY A 230 23.42 7.16 4.31
CA GLY A 230 23.69 6.66 5.66
C GLY A 230 22.58 7.01 6.66
N LEU A 231 22.11 8.26 6.65
CA LEU A 231 20.97 8.67 7.48
C LEU A 231 19.68 7.93 7.10
N GLY A 232 19.46 7.72 5.81
CA GLY A 232 18.31 6.98 5.31
C GLY A 232 18.28 5.53 5.77
N LEU A 233 19.43 4.86 5.73
CA LEU A 233 19.58 3.49 6.26
C LEU A 233 19.35 3.45 7.78
N GLY A 234 19.89 4.41 8.52
CA GLY A 234 19.63 4.52 9.96
C GLY A 234 18.14 4.73 10.28
N LEU A 235 17.47 5.61 9.53
CA LEU A 235 16.03 5.83 9.66
C LEU A 235 15.21 4.59 9.26
N ALA A 236 15.64 3.85 8.24
CA ALA A 236 15.00 2.60 7.84
C ALA A 236 15.05 1.55 8.96
N VAL A 237 16.21 1.42 9.65
CA VAL A 237 16.33 0.55 10.81
C VAL A 237 15.42 0.99 11.95
N LEU A 238 15.33 2.30 12.22
CA LEU A 238 14.43 2.83 13.24
C LEU A 238 12.95 2.56 12.90
N VAL A 239 12.54 2.73 11.64
CA VAL A 239 11.18 2.42 11.19
C VAL A 239 10.91 0.91 11.28
N ALA A 240 11.87 0.07 10.87
CA ALA A 240 11.75 -1.38 11.03
C ALA A 240 11.57 -1.74 12.52
N ALA A 241 12.39 -1.20 13.39
CA ALA A 241 12.29 -1.43 14.84
C ALA A 241 10.95 -0.94 15.40
N ALA A 242 10.51 0.25 15.04
CA ALA A 242 9.24 0.82 15.48
C ALA A 242 8.02 -0.05 15.07
N ILE A 243 8.10 -0.70 13.91
CA ILE A 243 7.05 -1.59 13.43
C ILE A 243 7.15 -2.98 14.05
N ILE A 244 8.36 -3.57 14.13
CA ILE A 244 8.56 -4.98 14.51
C ILE A 244 8.56 -5.17 16.03
N VAL A 245 9.24 -4.29 16.79
CA VAL A 245 9.46 -4.46 18.23
C VAL A 245 8.16 -4.60 19.04
N PRO A 246 7.08 -3.81 18.78
CA PRO A 246 5.84 -3.97 19.52
C PRO A 246 5.20 -5.37 19.41
N PHE A 247 5.41 -6.05 18.28
CA PHE A 247 4.93 -7.42 18.09
C PHE A 247 5.88 -8.49 18.63
N SER A 248 7.15 -8.17 18.81
CA SER A 248 8.19 -9.13 19.23
C SER A 248 8.16 -9.46 20.72
N VAL A 249 7.41 -8.72 21.53
CA VAL A 249 7.42 -8.82 23.01
C VAL A 249 7.14 -10.23 23.51
N ARG A 250 6.31 -11.01 22.82
CA ARG A 250 5.90 -12.37 23.18
C ARG A 250 6.35 -13.42 22.17
N GLN A 251 7.20 -13.04 21.21
CA GLN A 251 7.64 -13.92 20.15
C GLN A 251 9.04 -14.46 20.40
N SER A 252 9.34 -15.63 19.84
CA SER A 252 10.68 -16.20 19.82
C SER A 252 11.63 -15.38 18.93
N PRO A 253 12.94 -15.39 19.17
CA PRO A 253 13.90 -14.82 18.25
C PRO A 253 13.72 -15.42 16.84
N GLY A 254 13.70 -14.56 15.81
CA GLY A 254 13.54 -15.01 14.43
C GLY A 254 12.09 -15.22 13.95
N TRP A 255 11.08 -15.01 14.80
CA TRP A 255 9.67 -15.21 14.47
C TRP A 255 9.22 -14.60 13.13
N LEU A 256 9.76 -13.42 12.80
CA LEU A 256 9.41 -12.75 11.56
C LEU A 256 9.94 -13.50 10.32
N ILE A 257 11.14 -14.09 10.44
CA ILE A 257 11.73 -14.92 9.38
C ILE A 257 10.86 -16.17 9.18
N SER A 258 10.46 -16.82 10.27
CA SER A 258 9.56 -17.97 10.23
C SER A 258 8.23 -17.62 9.58
N LEU A 259 7.64 -16.47 9.95
CA LEU A 259 6.40 -15.97 9.33
C LEU A 259 6.53 -15.84 7.80
N TYR A 260 7.63 -15.25 7.32
CA TYR A 260 7.85 -15.11 5.87
C TYR A 260 8.08 -16.46 5.20
N GLN A 261 8.82 -17.38 5.82
CA GLN A 261 9.06 -18.72 5.30
C GLN A 261 7.76 -19.53 5.22
N GLU A 262 6.95 -19.51 6.27
CA GLU A 262 5.65 -20.18 6.31
C GLU A 262 4.70 -19.59 5.27
N THR A 263 4.62 -18.25 5.13
CA THR A 263 3.80 -17.60 4.11
C THR A 263 4.21 -18.02 2.70
N LEU A 264 5.52 -18.03 2.41
CA LEU A 264 6.02 -18.42 1.08
C LEU A 264 5.78 -19.91 0.78
N SER A 265 5.80 -20.78 1.78
CA SER A 265 5.57 -22.22 1.61
C SER A 265 4.08 -22.61 1.60
N SER A 266 3.19 -21.75 2.12
CA SER A 266 1.75 -22.03 2.22
C SER A 266 1.04 -22.12 0.88
N TYR A 267 1.63 -21.56 -0.18
CA TYR A 267 1.02 -21.44 -1.49
C TYR A 267 1.75 -22.30 -2.53
N ALA A 268 1.85 -23.60 -2.28
CA ALA A 268 2.51 -24.58 -3.14
C ALA A 268 1.67 -24.93 -4.40
N TYR A 269 1.25 -23.92 -5.16
CA TYR A 269 0.44 -24.06 -6.37
C TYR A 269 1.11 -23.38 -7.57
N ALA A 270 0.86 -23.89 -8.77
CA ALA A 270 1.39 -23.34 -10.01
C ALA A 270 0.94 -21.89 -10.25
N THR A 271 -0.31 -21.59 -9.92
CA THR A 271 -0.87 -20.24 -9.88
C THR A 271 -2.13 -20.19 -9.01
N LEU A 272 -2.38 -19.03 -8.43
CA LEU A 272 -3.51 -18.76 -7.55
C LEU A 272 -4.25 -17.52 -8.05
N ASN A 273 -5.29 -17.72 -8.86
CA ASN A 273 -6.13 -16.66 -9.41
C ASN A 273 -5.34 -15.51 -10.08
N THR A 274 -4.11 -15.78 -10.52
CA THR A 274 -3.26 -14.82 -11.21
C THR A 274 -3.34 -15.07 -12.71
N ALA A 275 -3.71 -14.05 -13.49
CA ALA A 275 -3.78 -14.12 -14.93
C ALA A 275 -2.38 -14.21 -15.56
N ASN A 276 -1.77 -15.37 -15.50
CA ASN A 276 -0.46 -15.69 -16.06
C ASN A 276 -0.55 -16.88 -17.03
N LEU A 277 0.58 -17.32 -17.58
CA LEU A 277 0.63 -18.43 -18.53
C LEU A 277 0.06 -19.73 -17.95
N TYR A 278 0.33 -20.02 -16.69
CA TYR A 278 -0.20 -21.22 -16.02
C TYR A 278 -1.73 -21.18 -15.89
N TYR A 279 -2.29 -19.99 -15.66
CA TYR A 279 -3.74 -19.80 -15.65
C TYR A 279 -4.37 -20.10 -17.02
N LEU A 280 -3.72 -19.66 -18.11
CA LEU A 280 -4.20 -19.88 -19.47
C LEU A 280 -4.23 -21.36 -19.87
N ILE A 281 -3.31 -22.17 -19.35
CA ILE A 281 -3.28 -23.63 -19.60
C ILE A 281 -4.13 -24.42 -18.58
N GLY A 282 -4.94 -23.77 -17.78
CA GLY A 282 -5.86 -24.40 -16.83
C GLY A 282 -5.20 -24.91 -15.53
N ALA A 283 -3.95 -24.49 -15.23
CA ALA A 283 -3.22 -24.91 -14.03
C ALA A 283 -3.52 -24.07 -12.78
N ASN A 284 -4.66 -23.35 -12.76
CA ASN A 284 -5.08 -22.60 -11.56
C ASN A 284 -5.42 -23.55 -10.42
N TRP A 285 -4.87 -23.33 -9.23
CA TRP A 285 -4.98 -24.21 -8.06
C TRP A 285 -4.38 -25.61 -8.25
N THR A 286 -3.52 -25.79 -9.24
CA THR A 286 -2.79 -27.05 -9.41
C THR A 286 -1.60 -27.10 -8.46
N SER A 287 -1.52 -28.11 -7.60
CA SER A 287 -0.40 -28.28 -6.68
C SER A 287 0.92 -28.43 -7.45
N LEU A 288 2.00 -27.85 -6.94
CA LEU A 288 3.35 -28.02 -7.50
C LEU A 288 3.85 -29.46 -7.43
N GLU A 289 3.25 -30.30 -6.57
CA GLU A 289 3.53 -31.71 -6.50
C GLU A 289 2.85 -32.52 -7.63
N ALA A 290 1.76 -31.96 -8.19
CA ALA A 290 1.16 -32.53 -9.39
C ALA A 290 2.08 -32.26 -10.58
N HIS A 291 2.41 -33.27 -11.37
CA HIS A 291 3.07 -33.08 -12.65
C HIS A 291 2.16 -32.22 -13.52
N VAL A 292 2.44 -30.92 -13.59
CA VAL A 292 1.80 -30.08 -14.61
C VAL A 292 2.20 -30.68 -15.95
N PRO A 293 1.25 -31.14 -16.78
CA PRO A 293 1.60 -31.61 -18.09
C PRO A 293 2.30 -30.46 -18.82
N THR A 294 3.62 -30.51 -18.92
CA THR A 294 4.36 -29.65 -19.82
C THR A 294 4.06 -30.11 -21.25
N ALA A 295 2.82 -29.88 -21.68
CA ALA A 295 2.42 -30.02 -23.07
C ALA A 295 2.85 -28.77 -23.84
N LEU A 296 4.13 -28.44 -23.72
CA LEU A 296 4.87 -27.68 -24.72
C LEU A 296 5.86 -28.68 -25.31
N PRO A 297 5.76 -28.95 -26.63
CA PRO A 297 6.70 -29.84 -27.31
C PRO A 297 8.12 -29.31 -27.23
#